data_75cc9ffbc4ae55ed417f247155167d55
#
_entry.id   75cc9ffbc4ae55ed417f247155167d55
#
_cell.length_a   1.000
_cell.length_b   1.000
_cell.length_c   1.000
_cell.angle_alpha   90.00
_cell.angle_beta   90.00
_cell.angle_gamma   90.00
#
_symmetry.space_group_name_H-M   'P 1'
#
loop_
_entity.id
_entity.type
_entity.pdbx_description
1 polymer ?
#
loop_
_entity_poly.entity_id
_entity_poly.type
_entity_poly.pdbx_seq_one_letter_code
_entity_poly.pdbx_strand_id
1 'polypeptide(L)' 'MLGKVGEIKDWQESAGQIFVNGELWRAVSDFPLSAGDRVVIQNVDGLTVSVIPFKESVG' A
#
# COMPACT_ATOMS: atom_id res chain seq x y z
N MET A 1 -8.28 8.70 4.02
CA MET A 1 -7.50 7.52 3.62
C MET A 1 -6.19 7.35 4.36
N LEU A 2 -5.63 8.41 4.85
CA LEU A 2 -4.36 8.33 5.58
C LEU A 2 -4.47 7.38 6.77
N GLY A 3 -3.46 6.56 6.95
CA GLY A 3 -3.42 5.63 8.05
C GLY A 3 -4.18 4.33 7.83
N LYS A 4 -4.86 4.19 6.71
CA LYS A 4 -5.57 2.95 6.42
C LYS A 4 -4.58 1.87 6.00
N VAL A 5 -4.92 0.64 6.37
CA VAL A 5 -4.12 -0.52 5.99
C VAL A 5 -4.73 -1.15 4.75
N GLY A 6 -3.90 -1.39 3.74
CA GLY A 6 -4.34 -2.04 2.53
C GLY A 6 -3.52 -3.30 2.28
N GLU A 7 -3.94 -4.06 1.29
CA GLU A 7 -3.25 -5.29 0.89
C GLU A 7 -2.80 -5.14 -0.55
N ILE A 8 -1.54 -5.49 -0.81
CA ILE A 8 -1.00 -5.40 -2.17
C ILE A 8 -1.57 -6.52 -3.02
N LYS A 9 -2.18 -6.14 -4.14
CA LYS A 9 -2.70 -7.11 -5.09
C LYS A 9 -1.71 -7.39 -6.20
N ASP A 10 -0.97 -6.35 -6.60
CA ASP A 10 0.01 -6.46 -7.67
C ASP A 10 1.07 -5.42 -7.41
N TRP A 11 2.32 -5.76 -7.66
CA TRP A 11 3.42 -4.83 -7.41
C TRP A 11 4.52 -5.04 -8.42
N GLN A 12 5.01 -3.93 -9.01
CA GLN A 12 6.11 -3.94 -9.96
C GLN A 12 7.09 -2.84 -9.57
N GLU A 13 8.29 -3.24 -9.19
CA GLU A 13 9.35 -2.32 -8.81
C GLU A 13 8.91 -1.41 -7.66
N SER A 14 8.47 -0.20 -7.98
CA SER A 14 8.10 0.78 -6.94
C SER A 14 6.64 1.19 -7.02
N ALA A 15 5.83 0.49 -7.80
CA ALA A 15 4.43 0.85 -7.97
C ALA A 15 3.57 -0.39 -8.17
N GLY A 16 2.30 -0.26 -7.89
CA GLY A 16 1.38 -1.37 -8.07
C GLY A 16 -0.02 -0.98 -7.67
N GLN A 17 -0.81 -1.98 -7.32
CA GLN A 17 -2.18 -1.78 -6.89
C GLN A 17 -2.40 -2.38 -5.53
N ILE A 18 -3.15 -1.66 -4.70
CA ILE A 18 -3.52 -2.15 -3.39
C ILE A 18 -5.03 -2.17 -3.28
N PHE A 19 -5.50 -3.06 -2.43
CA PHE A 19 -6.92 -3.17 -2.11
C PHE A 19 -7.13 -2.59 -0.74
N VAL A 20 -7.92 -1.55 -0.64
CA VAL A 20 -8.18 -0.90 0.62
C VAL A 20 -9.61 -0.40 0.63
N ASN A 21 -10.29 -0.64 1.72
CA ASN A 21 -11.66 -0.17 1.92
C ASN A 21 -12.61 -0.62 0.81
N GLY A 22 -12.38 -1.85 0.28
CA GLY A 22 -13.24 -2.41 -0.76
C GLY A 22 -12.96 -1.93 -2.17
N GLU A 23 -11.86 -1.19 -2.36
CA GLU A 23 -11.52 -0.62 -3.67
C GLU A 23 -10.07 -0.83 -4.01
N LEU A 24 -9.78 -0.88 -5.29
CA LEU A 24 -8.40 -0.95 -5.77
C LEU A 24 -7.88 0.46 -6.00
N TRP A 25 -6.68 0.72 -5.52
CA TRP A 25 -6.01 2.00 -5.66
C TRP A 25 -4.62 1.80 -6.24
N ARG A 26 -4.18 2.77 -7.04
CA ARG A 26 -2.80 2.79 -7.48
C ARG A 26 -1.92 3.24 -6.32
N ALA A 27 -0.82 2.53 -6.11
CA ALA A 27 0.07 2.82 -5.00
C ALA A 27 1.50 2.89 -5.46
N VAL A 28 2.27 3.72 -4.78
CA VAL A 28 3.71 3.83 -5.01
C VAL A 28 4.42 3.73 -3.67
N SER A 29 5.66 3.26 -3.69
CA SER A 29 6.46 3.16 -2.49
C SER A 29 7.93 3.06 -2.87
N ASP A 30 8.79 3.49 -1.94
CA ASP A 30 10.23 3.32 -2.09
C ASP A 30 10.71 1.99 -1.54
N PHE A 31 9.81 1.18 -1.00
CA PHE A 31 10.17 -0.07 -0.37
C PHE A 31 9.92 -1.25 -1.31
N PRO A 32 10.71 -2.31 -1.20
CA PRO A 32 10.44 -3.53 -1.97
C PRO A 32 9.24 -4.26 -1.37
N LEU A 33 8.16 -4.31 -2.14
CA LEU A 33 6.92 -4.91 -1.69
C LEU A 33 6.52 -6.03 -2.63
N SER A 34 5.61 -6.87 -2.16
CA SER A 34 5.15 -8.02 -2.93
C SER A 34 3.65 -8.20 -2.76
N ALA A 35 3.03 -8.87 -3.73
CA ALA A 35 1.61 -9.18 -3.63
C ALA A 35 1.34 -9.95 -2.35
N GLY A 36 0.29 -9.56 -1.65
CA GLY A 36 -0.08 -10.15 -0.38
C GLY A 36 0.44 -9.40 0.83
N ASP A 37 1.39 -8.50 0.64
CA ASP A 37 1.91 -7.71 1.75
C ASP A 37 0.88 -6.69 2.20
N ARG A 38 0.94 -6.33 3.46
CA ARG A 38 0.10 -5.27 4.01
C ARG A 38 0.90 -3.98 4.08
N VAL A 39 0.22 -2.91 3.79
CA VAL A 39 0.85 -1.59 3.75
C VAL A 39 -0.08 -0.57 4.40
N VAL A 40 0.52 0.54 4.82
CA VAL A 40 -0.21 1.66 5.41
C VAL A 40 -0.13 2.83 4.44
N ILE A 41 -1.26 3.48 4.20
CA ILE A 41 -1.29 4.65 3.34
C ILE A 41 -0.69 5.81 4.10
N GLN A 42 0.39 6.35 3.56
CA GLN A 42 1.13 7.45 4.15
C GLN A 42 0.72 8.79 3.58
N ASN A 43 0.31 8.81 2.32
CA ASN A 43 -0.06 10.05 1.65
C ASN A 43 -1.01 9.73 0.50
N VAL A 44 -1.85 10.68 0.15
CA VAL A 44 -2.78 10.54 -0.97
C VAL A 44 -2.55 11.71 -1.91
N ASP A 45 -2.37 11.38 -3.20
CA ASP A 45 -2.15 12.40 -4.23
C ASP A 45 -3.06 12.06 -5.40
N GLY A 46 -4.22 12.71 -5.44
CA GLY A 46 -5.21 12.40 -6.45
C GLY A 46 -5.71 10.98 -6.32
N LEU A 47 -5.51 10.18 -7.34
CA LEU A 47 -5.94 8.78 -7.35
C LEU A 47 -4.80 7.82 -7.02
N THR A 48 -3.65 8.36 -6.63
CA THR A 48 -2.48 7.56 -6.28
C THR A 48 -2.16 7.75 -4.82
N VAL A 49 -1.81 6.67 -4.14
CA VAL A 49 -1.45 6.73 -2.73
C VAL A 49 -0.01 6.29 -2.56
N SER A 50 0.67 6.90 -1.58
CA SER A 50 1.99 6.48 -1.18
C SER A 50 1.84 5.57 0.03
N VAL A 51 2.55 4.45 0.02
CA VAL A 51 2.39 3.46 1.08
C VAL A 51 3.74 3.06 1.64
N ILE A 52 3.71 2.57 2.87
CA ILE A 52 4.87 2.00 3.53
C ILE A 52 4.48 0.64 4.07
N PRO A 53 5.45 -0.25 4.29
CA PRO A 53 5.13 -1.56 4.84
C PRO A 53 4.46 -1.45 6.19
N PHE A 54 3.43 -2.24 6.38
CA PHE A 54 2.78 -2.33 7.69
C PHE A 54 3.46 -3.45 8.46
N LYS A 55 4.15 -3.08 9.52
CA LYS A 55 4.82 -4.06 10.36
C LYS A 55 3.97 -4.31 11.59
N GLU A 56 3.46 -5.53 11.68
CA GLU A 56 2.85 -5.95 12.92
C GLU A 56 3.98 -6.16 13.91
N SER A 57 4.00 -5.33 14.92
CA SER A 57 4.96 -5.49 15.97
C SER A 57 4.55 -6.70 16.79
N VAL A 58 5.27 -7.77 16.65
CA VAL A 58 5.06 -8.92 17.50
C VAL A 58 5.94 -8.70 18.70
N GLY A 59 5.37 -8.29 19.73
CA GLY A 59 5.94 -7.96 21.02
C GLY A 59 7.28 -8.43 21.39
#